data_0829fabe782e1e028cd7ac012695fe5a
#
_entry.id   0829fabe782e1e028cd7ac012695fe5a
#
_cell.length_a   1.000
_cell.length_b   1.000
_cell.length_c   1.000
_cell.angle_alpha   90.00
_cell.angle_beta   90.00
_cell.angle_gamma   90.00
#
_symmetry.space_group_name_H-M   'P 1'
#
loop_
_entity.id
_entity.type
_entity.pdbx_description
1 polymer ?
#
loop_
_entity_poly.entity_id
_entity_poly.type
_entity_poly.pdbx_seq_one_letter_code
_entity_poly.pdbx_strand_id
1 'polypeptide(L)'
;VKNIFETQTLSDPREFIDAIKDELITDFVYVFTPKGELKELPIDSSVIDFAYSIHTDLGNKCAGARVNGSIVPFSYKLKSGDAIEIITNKDREPSKDWLKYVVSSKAKSKIRGSIKKIISKDSEKIGREILGKKLGKYGLDIQSTTVIEKLKEFAIDYEYKNLENLYINFSLSKV
;
A
#
# COMPACT_ATOMS: atom_id res chain seq x y z
N VAL A 1 -14.01 -14.01 17.69
CA VAL A 1 -14.53 -12.83 18.44
C VAL A 1 -13.41 -12.07 19.16
N LYS A 2 -12.27 -12.68 19.49
CA LYS A 2 -11.18 -11.99 20.21
C LYS A 2 -10.31 -11.05 19.38
N ASN A 3 -10.30 -11.15 18.05
CA ASN A 3 -9.38 -10.38 17.18
C ASN A 3 -9.94 -9.04 16.66
N ILE A 4 -11.22 -8.75 16.82
CA ILE A 4 -11.84 -7.50 16.32
C ILE A 4 -11.39 -6.28 17.13
N PHE A 5 -11.11 -6.43 18.42
CA PHE A 5 -10.78 -5.30 19.30
C PHE A 5 -9.31 -4.88 19.29
N GLU A 6 -8.40 -5.66 18.70
CA GLU A 6 -6.98 -5.26 18.59
C GLU A 6 -6.67 -4.39 17.35
N THR A 7 -7.63 -4.21 16.44
CA THR A 7 -7.51 -3.31 15.29
C THR A 7 -7.98 -1.89 15.61
N GLN A 8 -7.41 -1.27 16.63
CA GLN A 8 -7.75 0.10 17.07
C GLN A 8 -7.34 1.23 16.09
N THR A 9 -7.13 0.94 14.81
CA THR A 9 -6.74 1.97 13.82
C THR A 9 -7.38 1.80 12.46
N LEU A 10 -8.59 1.24 12.38
CA LEU A 10 -9.35 1.30 11.13
C LEU A 10 -10.05 2.66 11.05
N SER A 11 -9.38 3.61 10.41
CA SER A 11 -9.88 4.98 10.23
C SER A 11 -10.92 5.11 9.10
N ASP A 12 -11.16 4.03 8.33
CA ASP A 12 -12.11 4.00 7.22
C ASP A 12 -13.24 2.99 7.52
N PRO A 13 -14.53 3.42 7.54
CA PRO A 13 -15.67 2.53 7.71
C PRO A 13 -15.71 1.37 6.71
N ARG A 14 -15.15 1.53 5.53
CA ARG A 14 -15.07 0.47 4.51
C ARG A 14 -14.09 -0.62 4.92
N GLU A 15 -12.97 -0.27 5.51
CA GLU A 15 -11.99 -1.24 6.02
C GLU A 15 -12.57 -2.07 7.17
N PHE A 16 -13.38 -1.45 8.03
CA PHE A 16 -14.08 -2.13 9.11
C PHE A 16 -15.11 -3.14 8.57
N ILE A 17 -15.92 -2.74 7.58
CA ILE A 17 -16.90 -3.63 6.95
C ILE A 17 -16.22 -4.79 6.21
N ASP A 18 -15.12 -4.51 5.51
CA ASP A 18 -14.34 -5.56 4.82
C ASP A 18 -13.74 -6.55 5.84
N ALA A 19 -13.26 -6.07 7.00
CA ALA A 19 -12.74 -6.94 8.07
C ALA A 19 -13.82 -7.86 8.66
N ILE A 20 -15.03 -7.33 8.90
CA ILE A 20 -16.17 -8.15 9.39
C ILE A 20 -16.57 -9.18 8.35
N LYS A 21 -16.59 -8.84 7.06
CA LYS A 21 -16.90 -9.81 6.00
C LYS A 21 -15.95 -10.99 5.98
N ASP A 22 -14.63 -10.75 6.17
CA ASP A 22 -13.66 -11.83 6.21
C ASP A 22 -13.87 -12.75 7.43
N GLU A 23 -14.31 -12.23 8.58
CA GLU A 23 -14.64 -13.06 9.75
C GLU A 23 -15.93 -13.89 9.59
N LEU A 24 -16.84 -13.45 8.71
CA LEU A 24 -18.06 -14.18 8.39
C LEU A 24 -17.85 -15.20 7.26
N ILE A 25 -16.67 -15.22 6.60
CA ILE A 25 -16.34 -16.24 5.60
C ILE A 25 -16.11 -17.57 6.32
N THR A 26 -16.96 -18.54 6.04
CA THR A 26 -16.86 -19.88 6.59
C THR A 26 -15.97 -20.84 5.79
N ASP A 27 -15.63 -20.45 4.55
CA ASP A 27 -14.87 -21.30 3.63
C ASP A 27 -13.46 -20.76 3.42
N PHE A 28 -12.48 -21.65 3.63
CA PHE A 28 -11.06 -21.36 3.48
C PHE A 28 -10.39 -22.31 2.49
N VAL A 29 -9.30 -21.84 1.88
CA VAL A 29 -8.35 -22.67 1.16
C VAL A 29 -7.05 -22.79 1.95
N TYR A 30 -6.47 -23.97 1.97
CA TYR A 30 -5.24 -24.30 2.68
C TYR A 30 -4.12 -24.55 1.68
N VAL A 31 -3.11 -23.67 1.70
CA VAL A 31 -2.03 -23.65 0.72
C VAL A 31 -0.67 -23.74 1.40
N PHE A 32 0.37 -24.09 0.67
CA PHE A 32 1.70 -24.29 1.23
C PHE A 32 2.70 -23.25 0.71
N THR A 33 3.59 -22.81 1.59
CA THR A 33 4.80 -22.10 1.19
C THR A 33 5.82 -23.08 0.59
N PRO A 34 6.88 -22.62 -0.12
CA PRO A 34 7.94 -23.49 -0.62
C PRO A 34 8.68 -24.25 0.50
N LYS A 35 8.59 -23.78 1.73
CA LYS A 35 9.16 -24.42 2.92
C LYS A 35 8.24 -25.47 3.55
N GLY A 36 7.04 -25.67 2.98
CA GLY A 36 6.05 -26.60 3.51
C GLY A 36 5.18 -26.05 4.64
N GLU A 37 5.25 -24.73 4.92
CA GLU A 37 4.37 -24.10 5.92
C GLU A 37 2.95 -23.97 5.38
N LEU A 38 1.97 -24.40 6.15
CA LEU A 38 0.54 -24.24 5.84
C LEU A 38 0.08 -22.81 6.06
N LYS A 39 -0.68 -22.27 5.11
CA LYS A 39 -1.36 -21.00 5.21
C LYS A 39 -2.84 -21.17 4.89
N GLU A 40 -3.67 -20.56 5.72
CA GLU A 40 -5.11 -20.48 5.57
C GLU A 40 -5.48 -19.13 4.94
N LEU A 41 -6.30 -19.16 3.90
CA LEU A 41 -6.78 -17.98 3.19
C LEU A 41 -8.27 -18.12 2.89
N PRO A 42 -9.01 -17.01 2.78
CA PRO A 42 -10.40 -17.04 2.30
C PRO A 42 -10.52 -17.75 0.94
N ILE A 43 -11.64 -18.42 0.71
CA ILE A 43 -11.95 -19.00 -0.61
C ILE A 43 -11.84 -17.92 -1.69
N ASP A 44 -11.50 -18.31 -2.91
CA ASP A 44 -11.25 -17.41 -4.04
C ASP A 44 -10.04 -16.46 -3.90
N SER A 45 -9.22 -16.65 -2.88
CA SER A 45 -7.96 -15.91 -2.73
C SER A 45 -7.05 -16.09 -3.94
N SER A 46 -6.34 -15.03 -4.28
CA SER A 46 -5.34 -15.00 -5.34
C SER A 46 -3.93 -15.17 -4.81
N VAL A 47 -2.96 -15.32 -5.71
CA VAL A 47 -1.53 -15.34 -5.35
C VAL A 47 -1.07 -14.04 -4.68
N ILE A 48 -1.76 -12.92 -4.94
CA ILE A 48 -1.50 -11.63 -4.28
C ILE A 48 -1.95 -11.70 -2.82
N ASP A 49 -3.15 -12.25 -2.53
CA ASP A 49 -3.61 -12.48 -1.15
C ASP A 49 -2.59 -13.29 -0.37
N PHE A 50 -2.09 -14.39 -0.98
CA PHE A 50 -1.06 -15.23 -0.38
C PHE A 50 0.22 -14.41 -0.08
N ALA A 51 0.72 -13.61 -1.03
CA ALA A 51 1.91 -12.79 -0.82
C ALA A 51 1.77 -11.84 0.37
N TYR A 52 0.62 -11.14 0.47
CA TYR A 52 0.32 -10.25 1.60
C TYR A 52 0.03 -10.99 2.91
N SER A 53 -0.41 -12.24 2.86
CA SER A 53 -0.57 -13.07 4.07
C SER A 53 0.76 -13.38 4.74
N ILE A 54 1.82 -13.52 3.95
CA ILE A 54 3.19 -13.79 4.44
C ILE A 54 3.81 -12.50 4.98
N HIS A 55 4.00 -11.49 4.12
CA HIS A 55 4.59 -10.22 4.52
C HIS A 55 4.17 -9.09 3.57
N THR A 56 3.99 -7.87 4.10
CA THR A 56 3.58 -6.70 3.30
C THR A 56 4.58 -6.39 2.19
N ASP A 57 5.90 -6.46 2.47
CA ASP A 57 6.92 -6.17 1.46
C ASP A 57 6.96 -7.22 0.35
N LEU A 58 6.71 -8.51 0.68
CA LEU A 58 6.57 -9.55 -0.31
C LEU A 58 5.38 -9.28 -1.21
N GLY A 59 4.25 -8.88 -0.63
CA GLY A 59 3.05 -8.46 -1.35
C GLY A 59 3.33 -7.26 -2.26
N ASN A 60 3.93 -6.20 -1.73
CA ASN A 60 4.22 -4.98 -2.49
C ASN A 60 5.13 -5.23 -3.71
N LYS A 61 6.08 -6.16 -3.58
CA LYS A 61 7.06 -6.50 -4.62
C LYS A 61 6.66 -7.69 -5.49
N CYS A 62 5.43 -8.19 -5.36
CA CYS A 62 4.93 -9.33 -6.13
C CYS A 62 4.93 -9.02 -7.62
N ALA A 63 5.75 -9.72 -8.39
CA ALA A 63 5.83 -9.63 -9.84
C ALA A 63 5.14 -10.79 -10.56
N GLY A 64 4.90 -11.89 -9.85
CA GLY A 64 4.24 -13.10 -10.34
C GLY A 64 4.27 -14.18 -9.29
N ALA A 65 3.78 -15.36 -9.65
CA ALA A 65 3.86 -16.54 -8.81
C ALA A 65 3.97 -17.81 -9.63
N ARG A 66 4.54 -18.86 -9.00
CA ARG A 66 4.42 -20.24 -9.43
C ARG A 66 3.51 -20.98 -8.48
N VAL A 67 2.61 -21.75 -9.04
CA VAL A 67 1.75 -22.67 -8.29
C VAL A 67 2.06 -24.07 -8.79
N ASN A 68 2.44 -24.97 -7.89
CA ASN A 68 2.85 -26.33 -8.22
C ASN A 68 3.93 -26.38 -9.33
N GLY A 69 4.88 -25.45 -9.28
CA GLY A 69 5.96 -25.30 -10.26
C GLY A 69 5.62 -24.55 -11.55
N SER A 70 4.35 -24.26 -11.85
CA SER A 70 3.90 -23.57 -13.05
C SER A 70 3.60 -22.09 -12.81
N ILE A 71 4.01 -21.20 -13.73
CA ILE A 71 3.71 -19.77 -13.64
C ILE A 71 2.21 -19.57 -13.87
N VAL A 72 1.59 -18.78 -13.00
CA VAL A 72 0.17 -18.46 -13.05
C VAL A 72 -0.08 -16.94 -13.10
N PRO A 73 -1.20 -16.49 -13.69
CA PRO A 73 -1.59 -15.07 -13.67
C PRO A 73 -2.08 -14.66 -12.28
N PHE A 74 -2.12 -13.34 -11.99
CA PHE A 74 -2.66 -12.79 -10.74
C PHE A 74 -4.15 -13.11 -10.51
N SER A 75 -4.89 -13.40 -11.58
CA SER A 75 -6.29 -13.82 -11.53
C SER A 75 -6.49 -15.27 -11.11
N TYR A 76 -5.41 -16.07 -10.98
CA TYR A 76 -5.50 -17.45 -10.56
C TYR A 76 -6.11 -17.55 -9.15
N LYS A 77 -7.12 -18.38 -9.01
CA LYS A 77 -7.78 -18.67 -7.73
C LYS A 77 -7.13 -19.87 -7.08
N LEU A 78 -6.62 -19.67 -5.89
CA LEU A 78 -5.91 -20.69 -5.11
C LEU A 78 -6.86 -21.83 -4.74
N LYS A 79 -6.30 -23.05 -4.72
CA LYS A 79 -6.99 -24.27 -4.33
C LYS A 79 -6.28 -24.93 -3.16
N SER A 80 -7.02 -25.61 -2.30
CA SER A 80 -6.41 -26.35 -1.20
C SER A 80 -5.42 -27.39 -1.73
N GLY A 81 -4.23 -27.41 -1.13
CA GLY A 81 -3.12 -28.23 -1.57
C GLY A 81 -2.11 -27.55 -2.50
N ASP A 82 -2.41 -26.34 -3.00
CA ASP A 82 -1.47 -25.60 -3.84
C ASP A 82 -0.17 -25.26 -3.08
N ALA A 83 0.98 -25.52 -3.71
CA ALA A 83 2.30 -25.06 -3.26
C ALA A 83 2.68 -23.80 -4.03
N ILE A 84 2.88 -22.66 -3.32
CA ILE A 84 2.97 -21.34 -3.93
C ILE A 84 4.35 -20.74 -3.69
N GLU A 85 5.01 -20.35 -4.77
CA GLU A 85 6.26 -19.57 -4.76
C GLU A 85 5.98 -18.17 -5.34
N ILE A 86 6.25 -17.12 -4.57
CA ILE A 86 6.10 -15.73 -5.03
C ILE A 86 7.37 -15.27 -5.73
N ILE A 87 7.21 -14.75 -6.94
CA ILE A 87 8.27 -14.10 -7.71
C ILE A 87 8.23 -12.60 -7.40
N THR A 88 9.35 -12.05 -6.96
CA THR A 88 9.45 -10.63 -6.60
C THR A 88 10.31 -9.84 -7.56
N ASN A 89 10.00 -8.55 -7.70
CA ASN A 89 10.86 -7.57 -8.36
C ASN A 89 10.99 -6.33 -7.45
N LYS A 90 12.21 -5.86 -7.23
CA LYS A 90 12.51 -4.74 -6.32
C LYS A 90 11.86 -3.43 -6.78
N ASP A 91 11.72 -3.25 -8.08
CA ASP A 91 11.15 -2.03 -8.71
C ASP A 91 9.63 -2.12 -8.89
N ARG A 92 9.02 -3.24 -8.47
CA ARG A 92 7.58 -3.40 -8.54
C ARG A 92 6.89 -2.69 -7.40
N GLU A 93 5.80 -2.00 -7.72
CA GLU A 93 4.91 -1.34 -6.77
C GLU A 93 3.47 -1.84 -6.93
N PRO A 94 2.66 -1.79 -5.87
CA PRO A 94 1.25 -2.18 -5.93
C PRO A 94 0.46 -1.30 -6.88
N SER A 95 -0.42 -1.92 -7.66
CA SER A 95 -1.32 -1.26 -8.59
C SER A 95 -2.77 -1.31 -8.09
N LYS A 96 -3.58 -0.30 -8.44
CA LYS A 96 -5.04 -0.30 -8.20
C LYS A 96 -5.72 -1.52 -8.82
N ASP A 97 -5.20 -2.03 -9.94
CA ASP A 97 -5.75 -3.21 -10.60
C ASP A 97 -5.67 -4.48 -9.75
N TRP A 98 -4.72 -4.55 -8.81
CA TRP A 98 -4.60 -5.69 -7.90
C TRP A 98 -5.83 -5.87 -7.01
N LEU A 99 -6.55 -4.78 -6.71
CA LEU A 99 -7.79 -4.83 -5.94
C LEU A 99 -8.89 -5.65 -6.61
N LYS A 100 -8.80 -5.88 -7.93
CA LYS A 100 -9.72 -6.74 -8.69
C LYS A 100 -9.51 -8.23 -8.44
N TYR A 101 -8.30 -8.61 -8.01
CA TYR A 101 -7.89 -10.01 -7.84
C TYR A 101 -7.96 -10.47 -6.39
N VAL A 102 -7.79 -9.56 -5.44
CA VAL A 102 -7.73 -9.89 -4.01
C VAL A 102 -9.11 -9.93 -3.37
N VAL A 103 -9.29 -10.89 -2.47
CA VAL A 103 -10.52 -11.03 -1.67
C VAL A 103 -10.30 -10.69 -0.21
N SER A 104 -9.11 -10.99 0.38
CA SER A 104 -8.85 -10.75 1.78
C SER A 104 -8.81 -9.25 2.12
N SER A 105 -9.44 -8.86 3.23
CA SER A 105 -9.42 -7.47 3.72
C SER A 105 -8.01 -7.03 4.05
N LYS A 106 -7.17 -7.92 4.58
CA LYS A 106 -5.75 -7.64 4.85
C LYS A 106 -5.01 -7.21 3.58
N ALA A 107 -5.14 -7.94 2.47
CA ALA A 107 -4.49 -7.57 1.20
C ALA A 107 -5.06 -6.25 0.67
N LYS A 108 -6.38 -6.06 0.65
CA LYS A 108 -7.04 -4.83 0.22
C LYS A 108 -6.55 -3.60 0.98
N SER A 109 -6.53 -3.67 2.32
CA SER A 109 -6.06 -2.59 3.19
C SER A 109 -4.58 -2.26 2.92
N LYS A 110 -3.71 -3.28 2.86
CA LYS A 110 -2.27 -3.09 2.59
C LYS A 110 -2.00 -2.50 1.21
N ILE A 111 -2.71 -2.94 0.17
CA ILE A 111 -2.61 -2.39 -1.19
C ILE A 111 -3.03 -0.91 -1.19
N ARG A 112 -4.22 -0.59 -0.63
CA ARG A 112 -4.71 0.80 -0.54
C ARG A 112 -3.72 1.70 0.20
N GLY A 113 -3.21 1.25 1.35
CA GLY A 113 -2.23 1.98 2.15
C GLY A 113 -0.92 2.22 1.41
N SER A 114 -0.42 1.21 0.68
CA SER A 114 0.80 1.35 -0.13
C SER A 114 0.61 2.33 -1.28
N ILE A 115 -0.50 2.23 -2.01
CA ILE A 115 -0.84 3.16 -3.11
C ILE A 115 -0.96 4.61 -2.59
N LYS A 116 -1.62 4.81 -1.44
CA LYS A 116 -1.74 6.12 -0.81
C LYS A 116 -0.37 6.72 -0.48
N LYS A 117 0.56 5.91 0.05
CA LYS A 117 1.94 6.35 0.34
C LYS A 117 2.71 6.73 -0.94
N ILE A 118 2.56 5.96 -2.01
CA ILE A 118 3.21 6.25 -3.31
C ILE A 118 2.70 7.58 -3.85
N ILE A 119 1.37 7.76 -3.93
CA ILE A 119 0.76 9.01 -4.41
C ILE A 119 1.18 10.21 -3.54
N SER A 120 1.24 10.05 -2.22
CA SER A 120 1.68 11.10 -1.30
C SER A 120 3.12 11.50 -1.55
N LYS A 121 4.01 10.53 -1.75
CA LYS A 121 5.43 10.77 -2.07
C LYS A 121 5.63 11.49 -3.40
N ASP A 122 4.90 11.07 -4.43
CA ASP A 122 4.95 11.73 -5.74
C ASP A 122 4.42 13.17 -5.67
N SER A 123 3.31 13.37 -4.95
CA SER A 123 2.74 14.71 -4.72
C SER A 123 3.69 15.62 -3.96
N GLU A 124 4.35 15.12 -2.92
CA GLU A 124 5.38 15.86 -2.17
C GLU A 124 6.53 16.31 -3.09
N LYS A 125 7.07 15.40 -3.91
CA LYS A 125 8.14 15.69 -4.86
C LYS A 125 7.73 16.78 -5.85
N ILE A 126 6.57 16.63 -6.48
CA ILE A 126 6.02 17.60 -7.43
C ILE A 126 5.82 18.97 -6.76
N GLY A 127 5.22 19.00 -5.57
CA GLY A 127 5.00 20.24 -4.83
C GLY A 127 6.30 20.94 -4.44
N ARG A 128 7.31 20.17 -4.02
CA ARG A 128 8.65 20.71 -3.75
C ARG A 128 9.29 21.33 -4.99
N GLU A 129 9.16 20.68 -6.16
CA GLU A 129 9.67 21.22 -7.42
C GLU A 129 8.95 22.52 -7.83
N ILE A 130 7.60 22.57 -7.70
CA ILE A 130 6.80 23.75 -7.99
C ILE A 130 7.20 24.91 -7.09
N LEU A 131 7.29 24.67 -5.77
CA LEU A 131 7.68 25.68 -4.80
C LEU A 131 9.12 26.15 -5.03
N GLY A 132 10.05 25.23 -5.31
CA GLY A 132 11.43 25.55 -5.63
C GLY A 132 11.58 26.46 -6.86
N LYS A 133 10.81 26.20 -7.93
CA LYS A 133 10.76 27.07 -9.09
C LYS A 133 10.21 28.46 -8.76
N LYS A 134 9.18 28.55 -7.90
CA LYS A 134 8.62 29.84 -7.46
C LYS A 134 9.63 30.64 -6.62
N LEU A 135 10.26 30.00 -5.64
CA LEU A 135 11.28 30.62 -4.77
C LEU A 135 12.52 31.05 -5.58
N GLY A 136 12.94 30.24 -6.54
CA GLY A 136 14.07 30.56 -7.41
C GLY A 136 13.91 31.86 -8.21
N LYS A 137 12.67 32.27 -8.55
CA LYS A 137 12.39 33.58 -9.18
C LYS A 137 12.75 34.75 -8.27
N TYR A 138 12.80 34.54 -6.97
CA TYR A 138 13.18 35.55 -5.96
C TYR A 138 14.62 35.33 -5.43
N GLY A 139 15.40 34.49 -6.09
CA GLY A 139 16.78 34.18 -5.70
C GLY A 139 16.90 33.31 -4.43
N LEU A 140 15.80 32.61 -4.03
CA LEU A 140 15.79 31.76 -2.85
C LEU A 140 15.95 30.30 -3.25
N ASP A 141 16.94 29.60 -2.62
CA ASP A 141 17.14 28.17 -2.82
C ASP A 141 16.34 27.38 -1.80
N ILE A 142 15.43 26.52 -2.29
CA ILE A 142 14.59 25.63 -1.46
C ILE A 142 15.42 24.61 -0.66
N GLN A 143 16.68 24.39 -1.01
CA GLN A 143 17.57 23.49 -0.27
C GLN A 143 18.36 24.22 0.83
N SER A 144 18.34 25.56 0.84
CA SER A 144 19.00 26.34 1.88
C SER A 144 18.34 26.10 3.25
N THR A 145 19.18 25.90 4.28
CA THR A 145 18.73 25.67 5.66
C THR A 145 17.80 26.81 6.14
N THR A 146 18.19 28.06 5.84
CA THR A 146 17.40 29.25 6.20
C THR A 146 16.01 29.26 5.55
N VAL A 147 15.92 28.83 4.28
CA VAL A 147 14.63 28.74 3.56
C VAL A 147 13.79 27.61 4.14
N ILE A 148 14.40 26.46 4.43
CA ILE A 148 13.71 25.30 5.04
C ILE A 148 13.13 25.68 6.41
N GLU A 149 13.89 26.40 7.26
CA GLU A 149 13.41 26.86 8.56
C GLU A 149 12.19 27.78 8.42
N LYS A 150 12.26 28.75 7.53
CA LYS A 150 11.11 29.64 7.24
C LYS A 150 9.91 28.92 6.67
N LEU A 151 10.12 27.90 5.84
CA LEU A 151 9.02 27.08 5.33
C LEU A 151 8.38 26.20 6.42
N LYS A 152 9.15 25.79 7.44
CA LYS A 152 8.60 25.09 8.62
C LYS A 152 7.76 26.02 9.48
N GLU A 153 8.25 27.25 9.74
CA GLU A 153 7.49 28.29 10.44
C GLU A 153 6.19 28.59 9.69
N PHE A 154 6.27 28.84 8.39
CA PHE A 154 5.10 29.03 7.54
C PHE A 154 4.12 27.86 7.60
N ALA A 155 4.62 26.61 7.58
CA ALA A 155 3.77 25.43 7.69
C ALA A 155 2.99 25.41 9.02
N ILE A 156 3.60 25.84 10.12
CA ILE A 156 2.94 25.94 11.43
C ILE A 156 1.89 27.04 11.41
N ASP A 157 2.23 28.23 10.92
CA ASP A 157 1.35 29.42 10.90
C ASP A 157 0.09 29.20 10.07
N TYR A 158 0.19 28.39 9.02
CA TYR A 158 -0.95 28.05 8.13
C TYR A 158 -1.55 26.66 8.43
N GLU A 159 -1.34 26.13 9.65
CA GLU A 159 -1.93 24.90 10.16
C GLU A 159 -1.61 23.63 9.34
N TYR A 160 -0.52 23.63 8.59
CA TYR A 160 -0.03 22.41 7.97
C TYR A 160 0.60 21.49 9.02
N LYS A 161 0.27 20.22 8.97
CA LYS A 161 0.75 19.22 9.92
C LYS A 161 2.29 19.13 9.96
N ASN A 162 2.93 19.31 8.80
CA ASN A 162 4.38 19.31 8.61
C ASN A 162 4.73 19.88 7.22
N LEU A 163 6.03 20.00 6.94
CA LEU A 163 6.55 20.50 5.66
C LEU A 163 6.14 19.64 4.46
N GLU A 164 6.04 18.32 4.63
CA GLU A 164 5.57 17.39 3.59
C GLU A 164 4.14 17.72 3.15
N ASN A 165 3.24 17.97 4.13
CA ASN A 165 1.86 18.37 3.83
C ASN A 165 1.77 19.72 3.12
N LEU A 166 2.68 20.66 3.43
CA LEU A 166 2.79 21.92 2.69
C LEU A 166 3.14 21.64 1.21
N TYR A 167 4.14 20.80 0.94
CA TYR A 167 4.52 20.44 -0.43
C TYR A 167 3.39 19.73 -1.18
N ILE A 168 2.70 18.76 -0.53
CA ILE A 168 1.56 18.08 -1.12
C ILE A 168 0.47 19.08 -1.52
N ASN A 169 0.18 20.07 -0.68
CA ASN A 169 -0.79 21.11 -0.98
C ASN A 169 -0.41 21.93 -2.23
N PHE A 170 0.88 22.30 -2.34
CA PHE A 170 1.38 22.97 -3.55
C PHE A 170 1.25 22.13 -4.81
N SER A 171 1.32 20.80 -4.73
CA SER A 171 1.10 19.92 -5.88
C SER A 171 -0.38 19.88 -6.33
N LEU A 172 -1.31 20.10 -5.39
CA LEU A 172 -2.75 20.09 -5.64
C LEU A 172 -3.28 21.45 -6.08
N SER A 173 -2.57 22.53 -5.73
CA SER A 173 -2.89 23.89 -6.16
C SER A 173 -2.54 24.03 -7.64
N LYS A 174 -3.49 23.67 -8.52
CA LYS A 174 -3.39 24.02 -9.94
C LYS A 174 -3.38 25.54 -10.03
N VAL A 175 -2.22 26.06 -10.42
CA VAL A 175 -2.09 27.47 -10.83
C VAL A 175 -2.76 27.67 -12.17
#